data_686e206dae7bec825333d38bc15b34d4
#
_entry.id   686e206dae7bec825333d38bc15b34d4
#
_cell.length_a   1.000
_cell.length_b   1.000
_cell.length_c   1.000
_cell.angle_alpha   90.00
_cell.angle_beta   90.00
_cell.angle_gamma   90.00
#
_symmetry.space_group_name_H-M   'P 1'
#
loop_
_entity.id
_entity.type
_entity.pdbx_description
1 polymer ?
#
loop_
_entity_poly.entity_id
_entity_poly.type
_entity_poly.pdbx_seq_one_letter_code
_entity_poly.pdbx_strand_id
1 'polypeptide(L)'
;MPLLTIHHKTVYRYNRPVAFGEHRIMLRPRDSHDQRVLSSSLEISPQPMSLRWIHDVFGNSVAIATFDERAETLSVTSVATVEHNPAEEFALTADDTAYFYPFVYDREEFPDLQQFIAPQYGDPNGDLSAWARQFLDADGPTPTFNILSGMTHGIRKAFTYRKRHEHGTQHPLDTLQTGSGTCRDYAMFMIEALRWLGIAARFVSGYLFIPGDSAHGYVGGGSTHAWVQVYLPSAGWIEFDPTNGIVGTRDLIRVAVARDPRQAIPLHGCYLGSADAYVGMEIGINVVSVGDEETDARSDEALEEQLEEHVREASEEESQAQSQSQSHERV
;
A
#
# COMPACT_ATOMS: atom_id res chain seq x y z
N MET A 1 -10.25 -8.36 -20.99
CA MET A 1 -10.28 -7.61 -19.72
C MET A 1 -10.35 -8.65 -18.61
N PRO A 2 -9.32 -8.83 -17.81
CA PRO A 2 -9.37 -9.80 -16.72
C PRO A 2 -10.36 -9.31 -15.65
N LEU A 3 -11.21 -10.23 -15.22
CA LEU A 3 -12.00 -10.08 -14.02
C LEU A 3 -11.16 -10.62 -12.86
N LEU A 4 -10.96 -9.82 -11.83
CA LEU A 4 -10.18 -10.19 -10.67
C LEU A 4 -11.08 -10.19 -9.44
N THR A 5 -11.05 -11.26 -8.66
CA THR A 5 -11.68 -11.33 -7.36
C THR A 5 -10.63 -11.21 -6.27
N ILE A 6 -10.84 -10.27 -5.36
CA ILE A 6 -9.98 -9.99 -4.22
C ILE A 6 -10.68 -10.52 -2.97
N HIS A 7 -10.03 -11.42 -2.26
CA HIS A 7 -10.41 -11.88 -0.93
C HIS A 7 -9.42 -11.29 0.08
N HIS A 8 -9.93 -10.54 1.06
CA HIS A 8 -9.12 -9.95 2.12
C HIS A 8 -9.77 -10.25 3.47
N LYS A 9 -9.03 -10.94 4.33
CA LYS A 9 -9.43 -11.25 5.70
C LYS A 9 -8.38 -10.72 6.67
N THR A 10 -8.82 -9.94 7.67
CA THR A 10 -7.97 -9.48 8.79
C THR A 10 -8.61 -9.94 10.08
N VAL A 11 -7.83 -10.54 10.95
CA VAL A 11 -8.27 -11.05 12.25
C VAL A 11 -7.38 -10.50 13.35
N TYR A 12 -7.97 -9.75 14.29
CA TYR A 12 -7.32 -9.35 15.53
C TYR A 12 -7.70 -10.31 16.65
N ARG A 13 -6.72 -10.77 17.44
CA ARG A 13 -6.91 -11.69 18.54
C ARG A 13 -6.55 -11.04 19.86
N TYR A 14 -7.35 -11.35 20.88
CA TYR A 14 -7.17 -10.88 22.24
C TYR A 14 -7.27 -12.07 23.22
N ASN A 15 -6.50 -12.07 24.30
CA ASN A 15 -6.52 -13.14 25.31
C ASN A 15 -7.73 -13.08 26.27
N ARG A 16 -8.59 -12.08 26.11
CA ARG A 16 -9.83 -11.88 26.90
C ARG A 16 -10.79 -10.96 26.13
N PRO A 17 -12.11 -10.97 26.42
CA PRO A 17 -13.05 -10.10 25.74
C PRO A 17 -12.75 -8.61 25.99
N VAL A 18 -12.53 -7.85 24.92
CA VAL A 18 -12.32 -6.40 24.90
C VAL A 18 -13.50 -5.69 24.26
N ALA A 19 -13.73 -4.42 24.59
CA ALA A 19 -14.67 -3.59 23.85
C ALA A 19 -13.95 -2.91 22.69
N PHE A 20 -14.64 -2.79 21.56
CA PHE A 20 -14.09 -2.14 20.36
C PHE A 20 -14.56 -0.69 20.27
N GLY A 21 -13.65 0.22 19.98
CA GLY A 21 -13.98 1.59 19.61
C GLY A 21 -14.42 1.69 18.15
N GLU A 22 -14.51 2.91 17.63
CA GLU A 22 -14.77 3.13 16.20
C GLU A 22 -13.65 2.53 15.35
N HIS A 23 -14.02 1.75 14.34
CA HIS A 23 -13.11 1.21 13.34
C HIS A 23 -13.40 1.82 11.97
N ARG A 24 -12.34 2.24 11.28
CA ARG A 24 -12.33 2.78 9.92
C ARG A 24 -11.70 1.74 8.99
N ILE A 25 -12.42 1.38 7.94
CA ILE A 25 -12.08 0.28 7.04
C ILE A 25 -12.04 0.81 5.62
N MET A 26 -10.88 0.71 4.95
CA MET A 26 -10.65 1.11 3.56
C MET A 26 -10.18 -0.12 2.78
N LEU A 27 -11.11 -1.00 2.42
CA LEU A 27 -10.83 -2.24 1.68
C LEU A 27 -11.58 -2.30 0.34
N ARG A 28 -12.57 -1.43 0.13
CA ARG A 28 -13.31 -1.37 -1.13
C ARG A 28 -12.43 -0.76 -2.23
N PRO A 29 -12.18 -1.47 -3.35
CA PRO A 29 -11.45 -0.91 -4.48
C PRO A 29 -12.12 0.36 -5.03
N ARG A 30 -11.31 1.27 -5.58
CA ARG A 30 -11.79 2.50 -6.22
C ARG A 30 -12.39 2.15 -7.58
N ASP A 31 -13.43 2.90 -7.96
CA ASP A 31 -14.04 2.82 -9.29
C ASP A 31 -13.43 3.89 -10.21
N SER A 32 -13.06 3.52 -11.44
CA SER A 32 -12.47 4.42 -12.44
C SER A 32 -12.60 3.81 -13.86
N HIS A 33 -12.13 4.54 -14.88
CA HIS A 33 -12.21 4.07 -16.29
C HIS A 33 -11.35 2.81 -16.56
N ASP A 34 -10.29 2.61 -15.81
CA ASP A 34 -9.33 1.50 -15.93
C ASP A 34 -9.53 0.40 -14.86
N GLN A 35 -10.42 0.63 -13.89
CA GLN A 35 -10.74 -0.30 -12.81
C GLN A 35 -12.20 -0.15 -12.39
N ARG A 36 -13.06 -1.08 -12.78
CA ARG A 36 -14.48 -1.04 -12.48
C ARG A 36 -14.85 -2.06 -11.41
N VAL A 37 -15.49 -1.61 -10.33
CA VAL A 37 -15.96 -2.49 -9.25
C VAL A 37 -17.32 -3.07 -9.63
N LEU A 38 -17.39 -4.37 -9.87
CA LEU A 38 -18.64 -5.08 -10.22
C LEU A 38 -19.43 -5.48 -8.98
N SER A 39 -18.72 -5.96 -7.94
CA SER A 39 -19.32 -6.31 -6.65
C SER A 39 -18.36 -6.00 -5.51
N SER A 40 -18.89 -5.79 -4.31
CA SER A 40 -18.11 -5.63 -3.09
C SER A 40 -18.95 -5.94 -1.88
N SER A 41 -18.47 -6.83 -1.02
CA SER A 41 -19.04 -7.16 0.28
C SER A 41 -18.06 -6.84 1.41
N LEU A 42 -18.59 -6.62 2.60
CA LEU A 42 -17.83 -6.41 3.82
C LEU A 42 -18.55 -7.09 4.97
N GLU A 43 -17.91 -8.08 5.56
CA GLU A 43 -18.39 -8.83 6.72
C GLU A 43 -17.52 -8.54 7.92
N ILE A 44 -18.15 -8.30 9.08
CA ILE A 44 -17.46 -7.94 10.31
C ILE A 44 -18.03 -8.79 11.45
N SER A 45 -17.15 -9.41 12.23
CA SER A 45 -17.51 -10.18 13.44
C SER A 45 -16.64 -9.71 14.62
N PRO A 46 -17.21 -9.35 15.79
CA PRO A 46 -18.66 -9.38 16.09
C PRO A 46 -19.44 -8.41 15.21
N GLN A 47 -20.73 -8.67 15.08
CA GLN A 47 -21.65 -7.81 14.31
C GLN A 47 -21.57 -6.38 14.82
N PRO A 48 -21.26 -5.38 13.99
CA PRO A 48 -21.23 -4.00 14.45
C PRO A 48 -22.63 -3.48 14.80
N MET A 49 -22.75 -2.70 15.86
CA MET A 49 -23.97 -1.97 16.23
C MET A 49 -24.39 -1.01 15.12
N SER A 50 -23.42 -0.36 14.46
CA SER A 50 -23.69 0.46 13.28
C SER A 50 -22.55 0.32 12.27
N LEU A 51 -22.93 0.35 11.00
CA LEU A 51 -21.99 0.39 9.87
C LEU A 51 -22.46 1.48 8.91
N ARG A 52 -21.62 2.47 8.67
CA ARG A 52 -21.91 3.57 7.73
C ARG A 52 -20.76 3.78 6.77
N TRP A 53 -21.06 4.22 5.55
CA TRP A 53 -20.07 4.54 4.54
C TRP A 53 -19.96 6.05 4.35
N ILE A 54 -18.73 6.51 4.17
CA ILE A 54 -18.43 7.89 3.81
C ILE A 54 -17.38 7.91 2.68
N HIS A 55 -17.27 9.03 2.00
CA HIS A 55 -16.10 9.36 1.22
C HIS A 55 -15.22 10.31 2.04
N ASP A 56 -13.92 10.02 2.07
CA ASP A 56 -12.95 10.93 2.67
C ASP A 56 -12.61 12.11 1.73
N VAL A 57 -11.66 12.96 2.14
CA VAL A 57 -11.24 14.14 1.36
C VAL A 57 -10.57 13.80 0.02
N PHE A 58 -10.18 12.54 -0.18
CA PHE A 58 -9.60 12.04 -1.43
C PHE A 58 -10.60 11.22 -2.26
N GLY A 59 -11.86 11.13 -1.81
CA GLY A 59 -12.89 10.32 -2.43
C GLY A 59 -12.69 8.81 -2.23
N ASN A 60 -11.92 8.38 -1.23
CA ASN A 60 -11.83 6.97 -0.85
C ASN A 60 -13.10 6.52 -0.16
N SER A 61 -13.55 5.29 -0.44
CA SER A 61 -14.66 4.67 0.28
C SER A 61 -14.19 4.18 1.65
N VAL A 62 -14.80 4.71 2.71
CA VAL A 62 -14.48 4.37 4.10
C VAL A 62 -15.71 3.83 4.80
N ALA A 63 -15.66 2.58 5.24
CA ALA A 63 -16.65 2.05 6.17
C ALA A 63 -16.25 2.40 7.60
N ILE A 64 -17.23 2.85 8.39
CA ILE A 64 -17.07 3.18 9.80
C ILE A 64 -17.98 2.27 10.59
N ALA A 65 -17.38 1.39 11.41
CA ALA A 65 -18.04 0.42 12.26
C ALA A 65 -17.94 0.83 13.72
N THR A 66 -19.04 0.73 14.47
CA THR A 66 -19.09 0.87 15.93
C THR A 66 -19.65 -0.39 16.56
N PHE A 67 -19.26 -0.70 17.78
CA PHE A 67 -19.57 -1.96 18.45
C PHE A 67 -20.11 -1.70 19.86
N ASP A 68 -21.02 -2.54 20.30
CA ASP A 68 -21.55 -2.58 21.67
C ASP A 68 -21.25 -3.90 22.39
N GLU A 69 -20.80 -4.91 21.64
CA GLU A 69 -20.41 -6.21 22.15
C GLU A 69 -18.92 -6.28 22.45
N ARG A 70 -18.57 -7.10 23.46
CA ARG A 70 -17.18 -7.45 23.77
C ARG A 70 -16.84 -8.81 23.17
N ALA A 71 -15.65 -8.93 22.57
CA ALA A 71 -15.19 -10.21 22.03
C ALA A 71 -13.67 -10.37 22.19
N GLU A 72 -13.22 -11.61 22.05
CA GLU A 72 -11.79 -11.97 22.01
C GLU A 72 -11.21 -11.90 20.60
N THR A 73 -12.08 -11.68 19.61
CA THR A 73 -11.68 -11.64 18.20
C THR A 73 -12.47 -10.56 17.48
N LEU A 74 -11.78 -9.78 16.64
CA LEU A 74 -12.39 -8.93 15.64
C LEU A 74 -11.93 -9.40 14.26
N SER A 75 -12.88 -9.89 13.46
CA SER A 75 -12.63 -10.34 12.08
C SER A 75 -13.28 -9.38 11.09
N VAL A 76 -12.55 -9.00 10.05
CA VAL A 76 -13.04 -8.18 8.94
C VAL A 76 -12.70 -8.91 7.64
N THR A 77 -13.73 -9.30 6.90
CA THR A 77 -13.61 -9.97 5.60
C THR A 77 -14.20 -9.07 4.51
N SER A 78 -13.44 -8.81 3.48
CA SER A 78 -13.87 -8.06 2.29
C SER A 78 -13.67 -8.91 1.05
N VAL A 79 -14.73 -9.05 0.24
CA VAL A 79 -14.65 -9.69 -1.07
C VAL A 79 -15.08 -8.68 -2.12
N ALA A 80 -14.25 -8.48 -3.14
CA ALA A 80 -14.58 -7.56 -4.24
C ALA A 80 -14.20 -8.16 -5.58
N THR A 81 -15.09 -8.02 -6.57
CA THR A 81 -14.80 -8.37 -7.96
C THR A 81 -14.62 -7.10 -8.77
N VAL A 82 -13.52 -6.99 -9.48
CA VAL A 82 -13.18 -5.84 -10.32
C VAL A 82 -12.90 -6.27 -11.75
N GLU A 83 -13.39 -5.49 -12.68
CA GLU A 83 -12.95 -5.51 -14.07
C GLU A 83 -11.72 -4.61 -14.17
N HIS A 84 -10.57 -5.20 -14.44
CA HIS A 84 -9.30 -4.49 -14.51
C HIS A 84 -8.88 -4.30 -15.96
N ASN A 85 -8.80 -3.04 -16.40
CA ASN A 85 -8.47 -2.67 -17.76
C ASN A 85 -7.31 -1.67 -17.78
N PRO A 86 -6.09 -2.13 -17.42
CA PRO A 86 -4.93 -1.26 -17.40
C PRO A 86 -4.63 -0.71 -18.80
N ALA A 87 -4.13 0.52 -18.88
CA ALA A 87 -3.55 1.03 -20.11
C ALA A 87 -2.39 0.13 -20.56
N GLU A 88 -2.29 -0.14 -21.85
CA GLU A 88 -1.29 -1.09 -22.39
C GLU A 88 0.13 -0.65 -22.08
N GLU A 89 0.45 0.63 -22.26
CA GLU A 89 1.72 1.24 -21.84
C GLU A 89 1.52 2.73 -21.58
N PHE A 90 2.18 3.25 -20.55
CA PHE A 90 2.30 4.68 -20.35
C PHE A 90 3.51 5.20 -21.11
N ALA A 91 3.28 6.14 -22.02
CA ALA A 91 4.33 6.86 -22.72
C ALA A 91 3.96 8.34 -22.86
N LEU A 92 4.88 9.23 -22.50
CA LEU A 92 4.79 10.65 -22.85
C LEU A 92 5.27 10.83 -24.28
N THR A 93 4.54 11.62 -25.06
CA THR A 93 4.94 12.04 -26.40
C THR A 93 5.69 13.37 -26.34
N ALA A 94 6.49 13.66 -27.37
CA ALA A 94 7.30 14.89 -27.40
C ALA A 94 6.45 16.19 -27.37
N ASP A 95 5.16 16.08 -27.69
CA ASP A 95 4.22 17.21 -27.65
C ASP A 95 3.62 17.43 -26.25
N ASP A 96 3.81 16.50 -25.31
CA ASP A 96 3.32 16.64 -23.95
C ASP A 96 4.14 17.66 -23.16
N THR A 97 3.46 18.55 -22.44
CA THR A 97 4.11 19.61 -21.64
C THR A 97 5.03 19.06 -20.56
N ALA A 98 4.79 17.86 -20.09
CA ALA A 98 5.61 17.16 -19.09
C ALA A 98 6.65 16.20 -19.68
N TYR A 99 6.87 16.20 -21.02
CA TYR A 99 7.85 15.31 -21.64
C TYR A 99 9.27 15.50 -21.08
N PHE A 100 9.67 16.76 -20.90
CA PHE A 100 10.94 17.11 -20.25
C PHE A 100 10.75 17.74 -18.88
N TYR A 101 11.61 17.36 -17.94
CA TYR A 101 11.79 18.07 -16.67
C TYR A 101 12.93 19.11 -16.79
N PRO A 102 12.81 20.32 -16.23
CA PRO A 102 11.66 20.82 -15.46
C PRO A 102 10.47 21.20 -16.34
N PHE A 103 9.26 20.92 -15.84
CA PHE A 103 7.99 21.35 -16.44
C PHE A 103 7.19 22.19 -15.44
N VAL A 104 6.11 22.82 -15.90
CA VAL A 104 5.24 23.67 -15.08
C VAL A 104 3.83 23.10 -15.11
N TYR A 105 3.18 23.01 -13.95
CA TYR A 105 1.76 22.66 -13.84
C TYR A 105 0.88 23.81 -14.36
N ASP A 106 -0.29 23.46 -14.87
CA ASP A 106 -1.28 24.44 -15.24
C ASP A 106 -1.66 25.28 -14.02
N ARG A 107 -1.90 26.58 -14.27
CA ARG A 107 -2.25 27.55 -13.23
C ARG A 107 -3.58 27.20 -12.54
N GLU A 108 -4.49 26.57 -13.25
CA GLU A 108 -5.79 26.17 -12.71
C GLU A 108 -5.67 24.89 -11.88
N GLU A 109 -4.78 23.95 -12.23
CA GLU A 109 -4.55 22.68 -11.50
C GLU A 109 -3.60 22.86 -10.30
N PHE A 110 -2.69 23.82 -10.33
CA PHE A 110 -1.66 23.98 -9.31
C PHE A 110 -2.20 24.10 -7.87
N PRO A 111 -3.29 24.84 -7.57
CA PRO A 111 -3.85 24.92 -6.23
C PRO A 111 -4.26 23.56 -5.66
N ASP A 112 -4.81 22.67 -6.50
CA ASP A 112 -5.26 21.33 -6.10
C ASP A 112 -4.08 20.36 -5.94
N LEU A 113 -3.00 20.56 -6.68
CA LEU A 113 -1.79 19.77 -6.64
C LEU A 113 -0.81 20.20 -5.53
N GLN A 114 -0.92 21.40 -5.01
CA GLN A 114 0.05 21.98 -4.07
C GLN A 114 0.34 21.10 -2.87
N GLN A 115 -0.68 20.44 -2.31
CA GLN A 115 -0.52 19.50 -1.19
C GLN A 115 0.27 18.25 -1.54
N PHE A 116 0.36 17.87 -2.82
CA PHE A 116 1.08 16.71 -3.33
C PHE A 116 2.48 17.08 -3.84
N ILE A 117 2.76 18.37 -4.04
CA ILE A 117 4.05 18.93 -4.44
C ILE A 117 4.89 19.28 -3.20
N ALA A 118 4.25 19.81 -2.15
CA ALA A 118 4.93 20.25 -0.94
C ALA A 118 5.54 19.07 -0.16
N PRO A 119 6.88 19.06 0.09
CA PRO A 119 7.51 18.07 0.95
C PRO A 119 6.86 18.02 2.34
N GLN A 120 6.67 16.82 2.88
CA GLN A 120 6.09 16.60 4.21
C GLN A 120 7.19 16.33 5.26
N TYR A 121 8.37 15.91 4.81
CA TYR A 121 9.51 15.58 5.64
C TYR A 121 10.67 16.52 5.35
N GLY A 122 11.37 16.94 6.41
CA GLY A 122 12.55 17.80 6.29
C GLY A 122 13.73 17.06 5.67
N ASP A 123 14.54 17.79 4.93
CA ASP A 123 15.80 17.31 4.36
C ASP A 123 16.94 18.27 4.75
N PRO A 124 17.32 18.31 6.06
CA PRO A 124 18.21 19.35 6.59
C PRO A 124 19.61 19.37 5.98
N ASN A 125 20.10 18.22 5.52
CA ASN A 125 21.42 18.08 4.89
C ASN A 125 21.34 18.05 3.36
N GLY A 126 20.14 17.97 2.80
CA GLY A 126 19.94 17.82 1.36
C GLY A 126 20.20 16.40 0.81
N ASP A 127 20.22 15.39 1.67
CA ASP A 127 20.54 14.00 1.28
C ASP A 127 19.49 13.40 0.36
N LEU A 128 18.20 13.60 0.70
CA LEU A 128 17.07 13.13 -0.10
C LEU A 128 16.99 13.86 -1.44
N SER A 129 17.12 15.15 -1.42
CA SER A 129 17.10 15.98 -2.64
C SER A 129 18.33 15.71 -3.52
N ALA A 130 19.51 15.40 -2.94
CA ALA A 130 20.68 14.98 -3.68
C ALA A 130 20.47 13.60 -4.34
N TRP A 131 19.86 12.65 -3.61
CA TRP A 131 19.47 11.37 -4.19
C TRP A 131 18.50 11.54 -5.36
N ALA A 132 17.51 12.40 -5.23
CA ALA A 132 16.56 12.66 -6.31
C ALA A 132 17.23 13.26 -7.55
N ARG A 133 18.17 14.19 -7.38
CA ARG A 133 18.86 14.88 -8.47
C ARG A 133 19.83 13.99 -9.25
N GLN A 134 20.25 12.85 -8.74
CA GLN A 134 21.11 11.92 -9.49
C GLN A 134 20.45 11.33 -10.74
N PHE A 135 19.12 11.43 -10.86
CA PHE A 135 18.35 11.01 -12.03
C PHE A 135 18.16 12.12 -13.07
N LEU A 136 18.73 13.30 -12.85
CA LEU A 136 18.70 14.42 -13.79
C LEU A 136 19.94 14.41 -14.65
N ASP A 137 19.77 14.74 -15.94
CA ASP A 137 20.88 14.94 -16.84
C ASP A 137 21.69 16.18 -16.42
N ALA A 138 23.02 16.08 -16.51
CA ALA A 138 23.89 17.16 -16.09
C ALA A 138 23.79 18.41 -17.02
N ASP A 139 23.55 18.18 -18.31
CA ASP A 139 23.63 19.18 -19.35
C ASP A 139 22.30 19.33 -20.11
N GLY A 140 21.21 19.70 -19.40
CA GLY A 140 19.96 20.05 -20.07
C GLY A 140 18.71 19.41 -19.47
N PRO A 141 17.56 19.56 -20.14
CA PRO A 141 16.30 18.98 -19.72
C PRO A 141 16.35 17.45 -19.78
N THR A 142 15.86 16.80 -18.71
CA THR A 142 15.80 15.33 -18.64
C THR A 142 14.43 14.84 -19.06
N PRO A 143 14.31 13.78 -19.89
CA PRO A 143 13.02 13.16 -20.13
C PRO A 143 12.38 12.70 -18.81
N THR A 144 11.18 13.19 -18.53
CA THR A 144 10.50 12.97 -17.23
C THR A 144 10.30 11.48 -16.96
N PHE A 145 9.98 10.71 -17.99
CA PHE A 145 9.87 9.25 -17.88
C PHE A 145 11.17 8.60 -17.37
N ASN A 146 12.34 9.08 -17.80
CA ASN A 146 13.63 8.55 -17.36
C ASN A 146 13.86 8.81 -15.85
N ILE A 147 13.44 9.97 -15.34
CA ILE A 147 13.51 10.29 -13.90
C ILE A 147 12.64 9.30 -13.11
N LEU A 148 11.37 9.16 -13.50
CA LEU A 148 10.39 8.36 -12.79
C LEU A 148 10.72 6.86 -12.83
N SER A 149 11.02 6.35 -14.02
CA SER A 149 11.45 4.97 -14.24
C SER A 149 12.79 4.68 -13.55
N GLY A 150 13.74 5.62 -13.65
CA GLY A 150 15.04 5.53 -12.99
C GLY A 150 14.93 5.45 -11.47
N MET A 151 14.09 6.28 -10.84
CA MET A 151 13.81 6.21 -9.40
C MET A 151 13.15 4.88 -9.01
N THR A 152 12.12 4.47 -9.75
CA THR A 152 11.38 3.22 -9.52
C THR A 152 12.32 2.01 -9.52
N HIS A 153 13.10 1.85 -10.57
CA HIS A 153 14.05 0.74 -10.69
C HIS A 153 15.28 0.90 -9.77
N GLY A 154 15.69 2.14 -9.51
CA GLY A 154 16.80 2.46 -8.61
C GLY A 154 16.53 2.01 -7.18
N ILE A 155 15.33 2.27 -6.66
CA ILE A 155 14.89 1.82 -5.33
C ILE A 155 14.86 0.29 -5.29
N ARG A 156 14.16 -0.36 -6.24
CA ARG A 156 14.09 -1.82 -6.29
C ARG A 156 15.46 -2.49 -6.30
N LYS A 157 16.42 -1.91 -7.04
CA LYS A 157 17.76 -2.49 -7.21
C LYS A 157 18.65 -2.27 -5.99
N ALA A 158 18.57 -1.09 -5.36
CA ALA A 158 19.50 -0.67 -4.33
C ALA A 158 19.04 -1.00 -2.92
N PHE A 159 17.72 -1.13 -2.69
CA PHE A 159 17.18 -1.30 -1.36
C PHE A 159 16.76 -2.75 -1.10
N THR A 160 16.92 -3.18 0.16
CA THR A 160 16.54 -4.51 0.62
C THR A 160 15.16 -4.49 1.25
N TYR A 161 14.20 -5.22 0.68
CA TYR A 161 12.88 -5.34 1.27
C TYR A 161 12.95 -6.09 2.61
N ARG A 162 12.38 -5.49 3.67
CA ARG A 162 12.29 -6.10 5.00
C ARG A 162 10.94 -5.78 5.62
N LYS A 163 10.26 -6.83 6.13
CA LYS A 163 9.12 -6.64 7.03
C LYS A 163 9.62 -5.90 8.28
N ARG A 164 8.84 -4.97 8.80
CA ARG A 164 9.15 -4.22 10.03
C ARG A 164 8.06 -4.44 11.06
N HIS A 165 8.44 -4.55 12.31
CA HIS A 165 7.50 -4.69 13.44
C HIS A 165 7.05 -3.32 13.99
N GLU A 166 7.76 -2.25 13.67
CA GLU A 166 7.42 -0.91 14.11
C GLU A 166 6.17 -0.39 13.38
N HIS A 167 5.27 0.19 14.15
CA HIS A 167 4.05 0.78 13.62
C HIS A 167 4.35 1.99 12.72
N GLY A 168 3.57 2.12 11.65
CA GLY A 168 3.64 3.26 10.74
C GLY A 168 4.69 3.11 9.66
N THR A 169 4.99 4.23 9.01
CA THR A 169 5.94 4.32 7.89
C THR A 169 7.26 4.91 8.39
N GLN A 170 8.37 4.34 7.95
CA GLN A 170 9.71 4.82 8.26
C GLN A 170 9.92 6.23 7.69
N HIS A 171 10.73 7.05 8.37
CA HIS A 171 11.10 8.35 7.83
C HIS A 171 11.90 8.19 6.52
N PRO A 172 11.67 8.99 5.47
CA PRO A 172 12.36 8.84 4.18
C PRO A 172 13.89 8.87 4.29
N LEU A 173 14.45 9.69 5.17
CA LEU A 173 15.90 9.72 5.40
C LEU A 173 16.41 8.43 6.06
N ASP A 174 15.64 7.81 6.95
CA ASP A 174 16.01 6.52 7.55
C ASP A 174 15.97 5.41 6.49
N THR A 175 14.98 5.45 5.59
CA THR A 175 14.91 4.53 4.44
C THR A 175 16.14 4.68 3.53
N LEU A 176 16.56 5.91 3.26
CA LEU A 176 17.78 6.19 2.50
C LEU A 176 19.03 5.67 3.20
N GLN A 177 19.19 5.95 4.49
CA GLN A 177 20.38 5.59 5.28
C GLN A 177 20.50 4.08 5.48
N THR A 178 19.39 3.38 5.74
CA THR A 178 19.38 1.94 5.96
C THR A 178 19.38 1.14 4.67
N GLY A 179 18.97 1.75 3.56
CA GLY A 179 18.76 1.06 2.29
C GLY A 179 17.74 -0.09 2.41
N SER A 180 16.78 0.01 3.35
CA SER A 180 15.81 -1.06 3.60
C SER A 180 14.48 -0.54 4.11
N GLY A 181 13.40 -1.30 3.88
CA GLY A 181 12.06 -0.95 4.31
C GLY A 181 10.99 -1.85 3.70
N THR A 182 9.74 -1.52 3.97
CA THR A 182 8.55 -2.13 3.39
C THR A 182 8.08 -1.37 2.13
N CYS A 183 7.05 -1.88 1.44
CA CYS A 183 6.44 -1.18 0.31
C CYS A 183 5.96 0.24 0.68
N ARG A 184 5.43 0.43 1.89
CA ARG A 184 4.99 1.75 2.39
C ARG A 184 6.16 2.72 2.56
N ASP A 185 7.30 2.22 3.04
CA ASP A 185 8.51 3.00 3.24
C ASP A 185 9.11 3.43 1.89
N TYR A 186 9.15 2.52 0.92
CA TYR A 186 9.65 2.80 -0.43
C TYR A 186 8.76 3.78 -1.19
N ALA A 187 7.43 3.60 -1.09
CA ALA A 187 6.49 4.54 -1.68
C ALA A 187 6.66 5.94 -1.08
N MET A 188 6.75 6.07 0.25
CA MET A 188 6.92 7.38 0.89
C MET A 188 8.27 8.01 0.58
N PHE A 189 9.34 7.22 0.51
CA PHE A 189 10.65 7.67 0.10
C PHE A 189 10.64 8.26 -1.32
N MET A 190 10.06 7.53 -2.28
CA MET A 190 9.93 8.02 -3.66
C MET A 190 9.05 9.27 -3.76
N ILE A 191 7.94 9.32 -3.03
CA ILE A 191 7.03 10.48 -2.98
C ILE A 191 7.79 11.74 -2.53
N GLU A 192 8.54 11.65 -1.44
CA GLU A 192 9.29 12.80 -0.92
C GLU A 192 10.44 13.19 -1.85
N ALA A 193 11.14 12.22 -2.44
CA ALA A 193 12.17 12.51 -3.46
C ALA A 193 11.61 13.30 -4.65
N LEU A 194 10.41 12.91 -5.14
CA LEU A 194 9.71 13.61 -6.21
C LEU A 194 9.24 15.00 -5.80
N ARG A 195 8.72 15.16 -4.58
CA ARG A 195 8.30 16.46 -4.03
C ARG A 195 9.46 17.45 -3.91
N TRP A 196 10.65 16.98 -3.55
CA TRP A 196 11.86 17.80 -3.55
C TRP A 196 12.32 18.23 -4.95
N LEU A 197 11.85 17.55 -6.01
CA LEU A 197 11.99 18.02 -7.40
C LEU A 197 10.80 18.91 -7.84
N GLY A 198 9.81 19.17 -6.98
CA GLY A 198 8.62 19.92 -7.35
C GLY A 198 7.59 19.11 -8.15
N ILE A 199 7.70 17.79 -8.16
CA ILE A 199 6.78 16.89 -8.88
C ILE A 199 5.69 16.41 -7.92
N ALA A 200 4.42 16.56 -8.33
CA ALA A 200 3.27 16.14 -7.55
C ALA A 200 3.21 14.62 -7.46
N ALA A 201 3.25 14.10 -6.23
CA ALA A 201 3.19 12.68 -5.96
C ALA A 201 2.32 12.37 -4.75
N ARG A 202 1.57 11.24 -4.82
CA ARG A 202 0.70 10.79 -3.73
C ARG A 202 0.84 9.30 -3.48
N PHE A 203 0.49 8.92 -2.27
CA PHE A 203 0.50 7.53 -1.79
C PHE A 203 -0.74 6.79 -2.27
N VAL A 204 -0.54 5.53 -2.65
CA VAL A 204 -1.61 4.58 -2.98
C VAL A 204 -1.50 3.36 -2.09
N SER A 205 -2.64 2.90 -1.58
CA SER A 205 -2.81 1.60 -0.92
C SER A 205 -3.76 0.74 -1.74
N GLY A 206 -3.46 -0.54 -1.87
CA GLY A 206 -4.29 -1.46 -2.63
C GLY A 206 -3.78 -2.89 -2.60
N TYR A 207 -3.98 -3.60 -3.70
CA TYR A 207 -3.59 -4.99 -3.86
C TYR A 207 -2.71 -5.16 -5.09
N LEU A 208 -1.84 -6.16 -5.03
CA LEU A 208 -1.00 -6.58 -6.14
C LEU A 208 -1.58 -7.88 -6.71
N PHE A 209 -1.91 -7.88 -7.99
CA PHE A 209 -2.24 -9.10 -8.72
C PHE A 209 -0.94 -9.72 -9.24
N ILE A 210 -0.71 -10.99 -8.93
CA ILE A 210 0.46 -11.73 -9.42
C ILE A 210 -0.06 -12.85 -10.33
N PRO A 211 0.09 -12.75 -11.66
CA PRO A 211 -0.29 -13.81 -12.58
C PRO A 211 0.48 -15.11 -12.26
N GLY A 212 -0.18 -16.28 -12.31
CA GLY A 212 0.31 -17.56 -11.82
C GLY A 212 1.73 -17.97 -12.22
N ASP A 213 2.17 -17.66 -13.44
CA ASP A 213 3.53 -17.97 -13.92
C ASP A 213 4.58 -16.91 -13.51
N SER A 214 4.16 -15.77 -12.95
CA SER A 214 5.02 -14.61 -12.65
C SER A 214 5.40 -14.48 -11.17
N ALA A 215 5.06 -15.46 -10.33
CA ALA A 215 5.30 -15.43 -8.87
C ALA A 215 6.78 -15.22 -8.49
N HIS A 216 7.71 -15.54 -9.37
CA HIS A 216 9.14 -15.36 -9.15
C HIS A 216 9.56 -13.90 -9.41
N GLY A 217 9.73 -13.13 -8.32
CA GLY A 217 10.28 -11.77 -8.38
C GLY A 217 9.38 -10.65 -7.86
N TYR A 218 8.12 -10.93 -7.55
CA TYR A 218 7.23 -9.97 -6.88
C TYR A 218 7.36 -10.07 -5.37
N VAL A 219 7.28 -8.93 -4.68
CA VAL A 219 7.31 -8.81 -3.22
C VAL A 219 6.00 -8.17 -2.76
N GLY A 220 5.43 -8.69 -1.67
CA GLY A 220 4.18 -8.16 -1.07
C GLY A 220 2.91 -8.87 -1.50
N GLY A 221 2.98 -10.02 -2.17
CA GLY A 221 1.84 -10.92 -2.35
C GLY A 221 1.31 -11.42 -1.00
N GLY A 222 -0.01 -11.68 -0.90
CA GLY A 222 -0.64 -12.14 0.35
C GLY A 222 -0.84 -11.05 1.41
N SER A 223 -0.46 -9.81 1.14
CA SER A 223 -0.66 -8.66 2.03
C SER A 223 -1.15 -7.42 1.25
N THR A 224 -1.62 -6.38 1.96
CA THR A 224 -1.86 -5.09 1.32
C THR A 224 -0.58 -4.52 0.75
N HIS A 225 -0.68 -3.93 -0.43
CA HIS A 225 0.45 -3.31 -1.11
C HIS A 225 0.36 -1.79 -1.12
N ALA A 226 1.51 -1.13 -1.37
CA ALA A 226 1.58 0.32 -1.44
C ALA A 226 2.55 0.77 -2.53
N TRP A 227 2.18 1.85 -3.22
CA TRP A 227 2.97 2.43 -4.32
C TRP A 227 2.71 3.94 -4.46
N VAL A 228 3.19 4.52 -5.53
CA VAL A 228 3.16 5.96 -5.81
C VAL A 228 2.28 6.24 -7.02
N GLN A 229 1.50 7.30 -6.97
CA GLN A 229 0.98 7.98 -8.15
C GLN A 229 1.66 9.33 -8.32
N VAL A 230 2.07 9.62 -9.54
CA VAL A 230 2.69 10.89 -9.96
C VAL A 230 1.75 11.59 -10.92
N TYR A 231 1.47 12.88 -10.68
CA TYR A 231 0.67 13.69 -11.60
C TYR A 231 1.56 14.34 -12.66
N LEU A 232 1.24 14.12 -13.91
CA LEU A 232 1.92 14.74 -15.04
C LEU A 232 0.91 15.54 -15.86
N PRO A 233 1.20 16.81 -16.18
CA PRO A 233 0.39 17.58 -17.12
C PRO A 233 0.12 16.80 -18.41
N SER A 234 -1.10 16.84 -18.88
CA SER A 234 -1.62 16.11 -20.04
C SER A 234 -1.82 14.58 -19.88
N ALA A 235 -1.15 13.95 -18.91
CA ALA A 235 -1.25 12.49 -18.68
C ALA A 235 -2.05 12.13 -17.41
N GLY A 236 -2.21 13.08 -16.46
CA GLY A 236 -2.90 12.84 -15.19
C GLY A 236 -2.07 12.02 -14.19
N TRP A 237 -2.75 11.23 -13.34
CA TRP A 237 -2.11 10.41 -12.32
C TRP A 237 -1.65 9.06 -12.88
N ILE A 238 -0.33 8.81 -12.84
CA ILE A 238 0.33 7.60 -13.34
C ILE A 238 0.98 6.85 -12.18
N GLU A 239 0.96 5.53 -12.20
CA GLU A 239 1.41 4.65 -11.13
C GLU A 239 2.85 4.18 -11.30
N PHE A 240 3.56 4.14 -10.17
CA PHE A 240 4.95 3.68 -10.07
C PHE A 240 5.11 2.86 -8.79
N ASP A 241 5.45 1.59 -8.91
CA ASP A 241 5.74 0.72 -7.76
C ASP A 241 7.25 0.53 -7.59
N PRO A 242 7.88 1.26 -6.67
CA PRO A 242 9.30 1.14 -6.41
C PRO A 242 9.70 -0.18 -5.73
N THR A 243 8.74 -0.94 -5.20
CA THR A 243 9.01 -2.24 -4.59
C THR A 243 9.24 -3.31 -5.64
N ASN A 244 8.38 -3.34 -6.66
CA ASN A 244 8.44 -4.34 -7.72
C ASN A 244 9.03 -3.81 -9.04
N GLY A 245 9.31 -2.51 -9.12
CA GLY A 245 9.81 -1.86 -10.33
C GLY A 245 8.76 -1.77 -11.43
N ILE A 246 7.46 -1.66 -11.06
CA ILE A 246 6.36 -1.57 -12.02
C ILE A 246 6.15 -0.11 -12.40
N VAL A 247 5.95 0.14 -13.69
CA VAL A 247 5.52 1.42 -14.25
C VAL A 247 4.18 1.21 -14.95
N GLY A 248 3.15 1.97 -14.54
CA GLY A 248 1.79 1.81 -15.01
C GLY A 248 0.92 0.96 -14.09
N THR A 249 -0.31 0.67 -14.54
CA THR A 249 -1.40 0.12 -13.70
C THR A 249 -1.59 -1.40 -13.82
N ARG A 250 -0.78 -2.08 -14.62
CA ARG A 250 -1.04 -3.44 -15.09
C ARG A 250 -1.41 -4.45 -14.00
N ASP A 251 -0.68 -4.45 -12.89
CA ASP A 251 -0.82 -5.46 -11.83
C ASP A 251 -1.29 -4.83 -10.50
N LEU A 252 -1.73 -3.55 -10.54
CA LEU A 252 -2.01 -2.75 -9.34
C LEU A 252 -3.50 -2.43 -9.23
N ILE A 253 -4.14 -2.91 -8.17
CA ILE A 253 -5.57 -2.70 -7.88
C ILE A 253 -5.71 -1.65 -6.78
N ARG A 254 -6.16 -0.44 -7.12
CA ARG A 254 -6.26 0.71 -6.20
C ARG A 254 -7.43 0.55 -5.24
N VAL A 255 -7.15 0.80 -3.96
CA VAL A 255 -8.15 0.90 -2.90
C VAL A 255 -8.26 2.33 -2.37
N ALA A 256 -7.14 2.93 -1.98
CA ALA A 256 -7.14 4.28 -1.44
C ALA A 256 -5.94 5.09 -1.97
N VAL A 257 -6.15 6.39 -2.16
CA VAL A 257 -5.10 7.37 -2.45
C VAL A 257 -5.05 8.39 -1.32
N ALA A 258 -3.86 8.88 -0.99
CA ALA A 258 -3.71 9.85 0.08
C ALA A 258 -2.43 10.70 -0.13
N ARG A 259 -2.34 11.81 0.55
CA ARG A 259 -1.13 12.61 0.62
C ARG A 259 -0.05 11.94 1.47
N ASP A 260 -0.47 11.22 2.51
CA ASP A 260 0.38 10.59 3.52
C ASP A 260 -0.14 9.18 3.84
N PRO A 261 0.73 8.17 4.05
CA PRO A 261 0.33 6.78 4.36
C PRO A 261 -0.62 6.64 5.55
N ARG A 262 -0.54 7.53 6.55
CA ARG A 262 -1.42 7.54 7.73
C ARG A 262 -2.88 7.79 7.40
N GLN A 263 -3.17 8.37 6.23
CA GLN A 263 -4.53 8.64 5.75
C GLN A 263 -5.13 7.49 4.94
N ALA A 264 -4.32 6.49 4.56
CA ALA A 264 -4.73 5.32 3.77
C ALA A 264 -4.36 4.01 4.49
N ILE A 265 -4.68 3.92 5.78
CA ILE A 265 -4.53 2.69 6.56
C ILE A 265 -5.73 1.80 6.25
N PRO A 266 -5.53 0.55 5.76
CA PRO A 266 -6.62 -0.34 5.35
C PRO A 266 -7.63 -0.61 6.46
N LEU A 267 -7.15 -0.83 7.69
CA LEU A 267 -7.98 -1.04 8.86
C LEU A 267 -7.36 -0.32 10.06
N HIS A 268 -8.08 0.63 10.63
CA HIS A 268 -7.65 1.44 11.77
C HIS A 268 -8.77 1.54 12.79
N GLY A 269 -8.44 1.26 14.05
CA GLY A 269 -9.37 1.34 15.16
C GLY A 269 -8.64 1.23 16.50
N CYS A 270 -9.42 1.13 17.57
CA CYS A 270 -8.89 0.92 18.90
C CYS A 270 -9.75 -0.06 19.68
N TYR A 271 -9.18 -0.65 20.71
CA TYR A 271 -9.91 -1.44 21.69
C TYR A 271 -9.78 -0.80 23.08
N LEU A 272 -10.77 -1.05 23.90
CA LEU A 272 -10.83 -0.64 25.31
C LEU A 272 -10.65 -1.89 26.18
N GLY A 273 -9.50 -1.98 26.79
CA GLY A 273 -9.09 -3.13 27.59
C GLY A 273 -7.70 -2.92 28.17
N SER A 274 -7.16 -3.94 28.82
CA SER A 274 -5.77 -3.94 29.28
C SER A 274 -4.82 -4.02 28.08
N ALA A 275 -3.68 -3.34 28.15
CA ALA A 275 -2.69 -3.30 27.05
C ALA A 275 -2.15 -4.69 26.69
N ASP A 276 -2.08 -5.60 27.67
CA ASP A 276 -1.67 -7.00 27.52
C ASP A 276 -2.77 -7.91 26.95
N ALA A 277 -3.96 -7.37 26.65
CA ALA A 277 -5.02 -8.16 26.03
C ALA A 277 -4.76 -8.47 24.56
N TYR A 278 -4.05 -7.62 23.85
CA TYR A 278 -3.74 -7.82 22.43
C TYR A 278 -2.73 -8.96 22.27
N VAL A 279 -3.10 -9.96 21.46
CA VAL A 279 -2.26 -11.13 21.14
C VAL A 279 -1.58 -10.95 19.80
N GLY A 280 -2.33 -10.52 18.77
CA GLY A 280 -1.77 -10.38 17.43
C GLY A 280 -2.81 -10.04 16.37
N MET A 281 -2.31 -9.86 15.15
CA MET A 281 -3.11 -9.61 13.96
C MET A 281 -2.65 -10.55 12.83
N GLU A 282 -3.60 -11.18 12.19
CA GLU A 282 -3.41 -12.04 11.04
C GLU A 282 -4.04 -11.39 9.81
N ILE A 283 -3.37 -11.46 8.66
CA ILE A 283 -3.88 -10.93 7.39
C ILE A 283 -3.69 -12.00 6.31
N GLY A 284 -4.79 -12.38 5.64
CA GLY A 284 -4.78 -13.20 4.44
C GLY A 284 -5.36 -12.41 3.27
N ILE A 285 -4.66 -12.39 2.14
CA ILE A 285 -5.13 -11.73 0.92
C ILE A 285 -4.87 -12.66 -0.26
N ASN A 286 -5.92 -12.88 -1.05
CA ASN A 286 -5.82 -13.61 -2.29
C ASN A 286 -6.46 -12.78 -3.41
N VAL A 287 -5.78 -12.71 -4.57
CA VAL A 287 -6.28 -12.04 -5.77
C VAL A 287 -6.23 -13.05 -6.91
N VAL A 288 -7.40 -13.44 -7.40
CA VAL A 288 -7.56 -14.47 -8.43
C VAL A 288 -8.23 -13.93 -9.68
N SER A 289 -7.86 -14.48 -10.83
CA SER A 289 -8.55 -14.19 -12.10
C SER A 289 -9.80 -15.07 -12.24
N VAL A 290 -10.93 -14.47 -12.56
CA VAL A 290 -12.22 -15.18 -12.80
C VAL A 290 -12.17 -15.89 -14.15
N GLY A 291 -11.35 -16.85 -14.30
CA GLY A 291 -11.21 -17.77 -15.44
C GLY A 291 -10.66 -19.09 -14.95
N ASP A 292 -10.18 -19.09 -13.72
CA ASP A 292 -9.64 -20.23 -13.00
C ASP A 292 -10.70 -20.76 -12.01
N GLU A 293 -11.96 -20.89 -12.47
CA GLU A 293 -13.20 -21.09 -11.68
C GLU A 293 -13.35 -22.36 -10.85
N GLU A 294 -12.30 -23.09 -10.57
CA GLU A 294 -12.33 -24.09 -9.47
C GLU A 294 -12.04 -23.47 -8.08
N THR A 295 -12.13 -22.14 -7.92
CA THR A 295 -11.32 -21.39 -6.94
C THR A 295 -12.07 -20.82 -5.74
N ASP A 296 -13.40 -20.80 -5.67
CA ASP A 296 -14.08 -20.12 -4.53
C ASP A 296 -13.92 -20.90 -3.20
N ALA A 297 -14.03 -22.21 -3.22
CA ALA A 297 -13.76 -23.05 -2.03
C ALA A 297 -12.25 -23.14 -1.71
N ARG A 298 -11.41 -23.17 -2.75
CA ARG A 298 -9.95 -23.15 -2.60
C ARG A 298 -9.39 -21.81 -2.15
N SER A 299 -10.07 -20.68 -2.43
CA SER A 299 -9.59 -19.36 -1.99
C SER A 299 -9.81 -19.17 -0.49
N ASP A 300 -10.88 -19.70 0.08
CA ASP A 300 -11.10 -19.67 1.53
C ASP A 300 -10.15 -20.64 2.25
N GLU A 301 -9.91 -21.84 1.70
CA GLU A 301 -8.90 -22.78 2.21
C GLU A 301 -7.48 -22.20 2.11
N ALA A 302 -7.12 -21.56 0.99
CA ALA A 302 -5.82 -20.89 0.82
C ALA A 302 -5.62 -19.70 1.75
N LEU A 303 -6.70 -18.96 2.08
CA LEU A 303 -6.67 -17.89 3.07
C LEU A 303 -6.51 -18.43 4.49
N GLU A 304 -7.15 -19.56 4.81
CA GLU A 304 -6.98 -20.22 6.10
C GLU A 304 -5.56 -20.80 6.23
N GLU A 305 -5.02 -21.40 5.18
CA GLU A 305 -3.65 -21.92 5.15
C GLU A 305 -2.61 -20.80 5.30
N GLN A 306 -2.80 -19.63 4.63
CA GLN A 306 -1.95 -18.46 4.82
C GLN A 306 -2.02 -17.91 6.24
N LEU A 307 -3.20 -17.89 6.85
CA LEU A 307 -3.37 -17.48 8.23
C LEU A 307 -2.67 -18.45 9.20
N GLU A 308 -2.76 -19.76 8.97
CA GLU A 308 -2.08 -20.78 9.77
C GLU A 308 -0.55 -20.70 9.61
N GLU A 309 -0.05 -20.43 8.40
CA GLU A 309 1.38 -20.25 8.14
C GLU A 309 1.95 -19.03 8.87
N HIS A 310 1.23 -17.90 8.86
CA HIS A 310 1.62 -16.70 9.63
C HIS A 310 1.66 -16.95 11.14
N VAL A 311 0.70 -17.71 11.67
CA VAL A 311 0.68 -18.11 13.09
C VAL A 311 1.90 -18.97 13.42
N ARG A 312 2.24 -19.90 12.55
CA ARG A 312 3.39 -20.79 12.74
C ARG A 312 4.71 -20.02 12.69
N GLU A 313 4.88 -19.12 11.71
CA GLU A 313 6.07 -18.25 11.61
C GLU A 313 6.23 -17.37 12.85
N ALA A 314 5.15 -16.74 13.32
CA ALA A 314 5.17 -15.91 14.53
C ALA A 314 5.54 -16.71 15.78
N SER A 315 5.02 -17.94 15.92
CA SER A 315 5.34 -18.81 17.06
C SER A 315 6.78 -19.35 17.03
N GLU A 316 7.33 -19.61 15.85
CA GLU A 316 8.73 -20.02 15.68
C GLU A 316 9.69 -18.87 15.99
N GLU A 317 9.36 -17.63 15.59
CA GLU A 317 10.15 -16.43 15.91
C GLU A 317 10.15 -16.13 17.42
N GLU A 318 9.00 -16.24 18.10
CA GLU A 318 8.94 -16.10 19.57
C GLU A 318 9.75 -17.19 20.29
N SER A 319 9.70 -18.43 19.80
CA SER A 319 10.47 -19.54 20.36
C SER A 319 11.98 -19.34 20.19
N GLN A 320 12.42 -18.81 19.04
CA GLN A 320 13.82 -18.48 18.79
C GLN A 320 14.30 -17.29 19.62
N ALA A 321 13.47 -16.26 19.80
CA ALA A 321 13.77 -15.11 20.64
C ALA A 321 13.91 -15.51 22.12
N GLN A 322 13.05 -16.39 22.63
CA GLN A 322 13.14 -16.92 23.99
C GLN A 322 14.37 -17.81 24.20
N SER A 323 14.76 -18.61 23.20
CA SER A 323 15.96 -19.44 23.29
C SER A 323 17.25 -18.62 23.27
N GLN A 324 17.28 -17.49 22.55
CA GLN A 324 18.42 -16.58 22.52
C GLN A 324 18.55 -15.76 23.83
N SER A 325 17.43 -15.38 24.46
CA SER A 325 17.46 -14.68 25.76
C SER A 325 17.95 -15.60 26.88
N GLN A 326 17.60 -16.88 26.88
CA GLN A 326 18.08 -17.85 27.88
C GLN A 326 19.56 -18.23 27.72
N SER A 327 20.13 -18.07 26.53
CA SER A 327 21.56 -18.29 26.31
C SER A 327 22.44 -17.13 26.76
N HIS A 328 21.88 -15.92 26.92
CA HIS A 328 22.61 -14.73 27.45
C HIS A 328 22.59 -14.62 28.98
N GLU A 329 21.71 -15.33 29.68
CA GLU A 329 21.72 -15.39 31.17
C GLU A 329 22.64 -16.47 31.75
N ARG A 330 23.36 -17.22 30.92
CA ARG A 330 24.26 -18.32 31.36
C ARG A 330 25.75 -18.07 31.14
N VAL A 331 26.17 -16.82 31.00
CA VAL A 331 27.61 -16.47 30.95
C VAL A 331 27.98 -15.54 32.11
#